data_cb25b5c456393d7f27b459c1eb8ef839
#
_entry.id   cb25b5c456393d7f27b459c1eb8ef839
#
_cell.length_a   1.000
_cell.length_b   1.000
_cell.length_c   1.000
_cell.angle_alpha   90.00
_cell.angle_beta   90.00
_cell.angle_gamma   90.00
#
_symmetry.space_group_name_H-M   'P 1'
#
loop_
_entity.id
_entity.type
_entity.pdbx_description
1 polymer ?
#
loop_
_entity_poly.entity_id
_entity_poly.type
_entity_poly.pdbx_seq_one_letter_code
_entity_poly.pdbx_strand_id
1 'polypeptide(L)'
;MSLAQYFQFSQYNFTPQRINPAQVGSSDYASTSFIYRNQATDGGFHLTSNIVNASYPIFARNGQRWSGVGLTLMDDRSGQAGIFNTQEVGLSYAINVPLAKYQTLSLGVKGLYQNRKIDLGGLYTGAQYVPDRGFSEALASGENSGQFSADFMTFSAGLYWQQTNNEGTRLAYWGISFFDFNKPENSFFNLESHLNSTFVASVGIRAYQRDNLSIFPELLYTRSASTNVLNAGFITRYDLKAYAGKKAFINIITKYALGRSGIVGLQLDKENITVGLSYDFPIIATNVDNTGAVELGVELRKLVVPKKRKKNAKKRKVASRTTHAQSTKKPDDRNVTVKRDSVERQIMNDTSSVKQVAKMDSSGEKEKQGSIATSVVPGKLRHDPLILEKATLDFTFKFNSTEVNEKTASYLDDLAVALRDNPELRLMLVGHTDNVGSDAFNMKLSHIRAQRIKDYLVAKGVSASRISVAGKGMRDPLNDNGSEAKRALNRRVELTILYDK
;
A
#
# COMPACT_ATOMS: atom_id res chain seq x y z
N MET A 1 5.52 17.45 2.39
CA MET A 1 4.41 16.47 2.45
C MET A 1 4.66 15.40 1.42
N SER A 2 5.01 14.19 1.84
CA SER A 2 5.06 13.05 0.92
C SER A 2 3.64 12.53 0.73
N LEU A 3 2.95 13.01 -0.30
CA LEU A 3 1.61 12.54 -0.68
C LEU A 3 1.65 11.24 -1.51
N ALA A 4 2.72 10.47 -1.43
CA ALA A 4 2.75 9.13 -1.98
C ALA A 4 2.00 8.16 -1.04
N GLN A 5 0.70 8.38 -0.87
CA GLN A 5 -0.13 7.34 -0.29
C GLN A 5 -0.33 6.27 -1.35
N TYR A 6 0.20 5.09 -1.07
CA TYR A 6 -0.19 3.90 -1.82
C TYR A 6 -1.67 3.66 -1.52
N PHE A 7 -2.53 3.94 -2.50
CA PHE A 7 -3.97 3.81 -2.35
C PHE A 7 -4.35 2.35 -2.10
N GLN A 8 -4.86 2.09 -0.92
CA GLN A 8 -5.51 0.83 -0.60
C GLN A 8 -7.02 0.98 -0.74
N PHE A 9 -7.60 0.12 -1.56
CA PHE A 9 -9.04 -0.03 -1.62
C PHE A 9 -9.50 -0.99 -0.53
N SER A 10 -10.65 -0.71 0.06
CA SER A 10 -11.26 -1.55 1.09
C SER A 10 -11.71 -2.88 0.52
N GLN A 11 -12.19 -2.83 -0.73
CA GLN A 11 -12.55 -3.99 -1.54
C GLN A 11 -11.40 -4.40 -2.48
N TYR A 12 -10.22 -4.66 -1.94
CA TYR A 12 -9.01 -4.95 -2.72
C TYR A 12 -9.09 -6.23 -3.57
N ASN A 13 -10.12 -7.07 -3.40
CA ASN A 13 -10.40 -8.18 -4.30
C ASN A 13 -10.75 -7.74 -5.73
N PHE A 14 -11.25 -6.51 -5.93
CA PHE A 14 -11.43 -5.91 -7.25
C PHE A 14 -10.14 -5.33 -7.84
N THR A 15 -9.08 -5.19 -7.03
CA THR A 15 -7.79 -4.62 -7.46
C THR A 15 -6.60 -5.55 -7.16
N PRO A 16 -6.66 -6.86 -7.52
CA PRO A 16 -5.67 -7.84 -7.09
C PRO A 16 -4.25 -7.50 -7.55
N GLN A 17 -4.09 -6.86 -8.71
CA GLN A 17 -2.79 -6.46 -9.25
C GLN A 17 -2.14 -5.28 -8.51
N ARG A 18 -2.90 -4.56 -7.67
CA ARG A 18 -2.37 -3.53 -6.76
C ARG A 18 -1.91 -4.11 -5.43
N ILE A 19 -2.37 -5.30 -5.09
CA ILE A 19 -1.92 -6.02 -3.90
C ILE A 19 -0.71 -6.90 -4.23
N ASN A 20 -0.79 -7.62 -5.36
CA ASN A 20 0.30 -8.49 -5.79
C ASN A 20 0.20 -8.79 -7.29
N PRO A 21 1.20 -8.44 -8.10
CA PRO A 21 1.19 -8.71 -9.54
C PRO A 21 1.18 -10.22 -9.86
N ALA A 22 1.60 -11.09 -8.95
CA ALA A 22 1.57 -12.53 -9.12
C ALA A 22 0.15 -13.15 -9.08
N GLN A 23 -0.88 -12.37 -8.73
CA GLN A 23 -2.27 -12.84 -8.77
C GLN A 23 -2.85 -12.92 -10.19
N VAL A 24 -2.17 -12.36 -11.19
CA VAL A 24 -2.62 -12.38 -12.57
C VAL A 24 -2.66 -13.81 -13.11
N GLY A 25 -3.79 -14.18 -13.71
CA GLY A 25 -4.00 -15.53 -14.22
C GLY A 25 -3.97 -16.63 -13.15
N SER A 26 -4.15 -16.30 -11.87
CA SER A 26 -4.20 -17.28 -10.77
C SER A 26 -5.50 -18.09 -10.73
N SER A 27 -6.51 -17.73 -11.53
CA SER A 27 -7.77 -18.45 -11.70
C SER A 27 -7.98 -18.86 -13.17
N ASP A 28 -8.92 -19.75 -13.44
CA ASP A 28 -9.28 -20.16 -14.80
C ASP A 28 -10.22 -19.19 -15.52
N TYR A 29 -10.50 -18.05 -14.86
CA TYR A 29 -11.39 -17.03 -15.41
C TYR A 29 -10.58 -15.87 -15.99
N ALA A 30 -10.93 -15.43 -17.19
CA ALA A 30 -10.66 -14.08 -17.62
C ALA A 30 -11.59 -13.16 -16.83
N SER A 31 -11.03 -12.12 -16.23
CA SER A 31 -11.80 -11.16 -15.43
C SER A 31 -11.52 -9.73 -15.85
N THR A 32 -12.53 -8.87 -15.70
CA THR A 32 -12.40 -7.43 -15.78
C THR A 32 -13.15 -6.84 -14.60
N SER A 33 -12.48 -6.04 -13.80
CA SER A 33 -13.06 -5.34 -12.67
C SER A 33 -12.94 -3.84 -12.82
N PHE A 34 -13.95 -3.14 -12.33
CA PHE A 34 -13.99 -1.70 -12.17
C PHE A 34 -14.24 -1.39 -10.69
N ILE A 35 -13.53 -0.44 -10.12
CA ILE A 35 -13.82 0.09 -8.81
C ILE A 35 -13.76 1.62 -8.84
N TYR A 36 -14.77 2.22 -8.25
CA TYR A 36 -14.92 3.63 -8.00
C TYR A 36 -14.82 3.86 -6.49
N ARG A 37 -13.96 4.79 -6.07
CA ARG A 37 -13.84 5.24 -4.68
C ARG A 37 -14.03 6.74 -4.63
N ASN A 38 -14.88 7.19 -3.73
CA ASN A 38 -15.04 8.60 -3.41
C ASN A 38 -14.85 8.80 -1.92
N GLN A 39 -13.95 9.69 -1.57
CA GLN A 39 -13.70 10.14 -0.21
C GLN A 39 -13.81 11.66 -0.18
N ALA A 40 -14.77 12.17 0.57
CA ALA A 40 -14.94 13.59 0.82
C ALA A 40 -14.30 13.96 2.16
N THR A 41 -13.85 15.21 2.28
CA THR A 41 -13.42 15.82 3.54
C THR A 41 -14.14 17.17 3.71
N ASP A 42 -14.34 17.62 4.93
CA ASP A 42 -15.11 18.85 5.20
C ASP A 42 -14.48 20.10 4.62
N GLY A 43 -13.20 20.15 4.38
CA GLY A 43 -12.51 21.28 3.75
C GLY A 43 -12.72 21.43 2.22
N GLY A 44 -13.69 20.73 1.63
CA GLY A 44 -13.91 20.76 0.18
C GLY A 44 -12.89 19.97 -0.62
N PHE A 45 -12.02 19.20 0.02
CA PHE A 45 -11.12 18.29 -0.64
C PHE A 45 -11.87 17.00 -1.01
N HIS A 46 -11.76 16.61 -2.25
CA HIS A 46 -12.30 15.34 -2.74
C HIS A 46 -11.16 14.46 -3.21
N LEU A 47 -11.29 13.18 -2.91
CA LEU A 47 -10.43 12.14 -3.46
C LEU A 47 -11.32 11.18 -4.23
N THR A 48 -11.14 11.13 -5.54
CA THR A 48 -11.90 10.25 -6.42
C THR A 48 -10.95 9.37 -7.19
N SER A 49 -11.09 8.05 -7.04
CA SER A 49 -10.23 7.09 -7.71
C SER A 49 -11.06 6.12 -8.53
N ASN A 50 -10.69 5.95 -9.79
CA ASN A 50 -11.27 5.01 -10.74
C ASN A 50 -10.21 4.01 -11.15
N ILE A 51 -10.46 2.71 -11.02
CA ILE A 51 -9.55 1.68 -11.49
C ILE A 51 -10.28 0.65 -12.32
N VAL A 52 -9.67 0.32 -13.45
CA VAL A 52 -10.04 -0.86 -14.27
C VAL A 52 -8.88 -1.85 -14.20
N ASN A 53 -9.18 -3.09 -13.86
CA ASN A 53 -8.23 -4.19 -13.98
C ASN A 53 -8.77 -5.24 -14.93
N ALA A 54 -7.90 -5.79 -15.76
CA ALA A 54 -8.21 -6.98 -16.56
C ALA A 54 -7.15 -8.05 -16.31
N SER A 55 -7.56 -9.31 -16.29
CA SER A 55 -6.69 -10.47 -16.14
C SER A 55 -7.12 -11.57 -17.09
N TYR A 56 -6.15 -12.19 -17.74
CA TYR A 56 -6.39 -13.30 -18.66
C TYR A 56 -5.44 -14.47 -18.38
N PRO A 57 -5.95 -15.67 -18.05
CA PRO A 57 -5.12 -16.85 -17.84
C PRO A 57 -4.66 -17.45 -19.16
N ILE A 58 -3.43 -17.91 -19.21
CA ILE A 58 -2.84 -18.57 -20.37
C ILE A 58 -2.64 -20.07 -20.04
N PHE A 59 -3.12 -20.91 -20.95
CA PHE A 59 -3.07 -22.37 -20.81
C PHE A 59 -2.04 -22.97 -21.74
N ALA A 60 -1.28 -23.92 -21.23
CA ALA A 60 -0.39 -24.76 -22.02
C ALA A 60 -1.18 -25.74 -22.90
N ARG A 61 -0.51 -26.39 -23.84
CA ARG A 61 -1.14 -27.36 -24.79
C ARG A 61 -1.76 -28.58 -24.09
N ASN A 62 -1.31 -28.89 -22.88
CA ASN A 62 -1.86 -29.96 -22.05
C ASN A 62 -3.16 -29.56 -21.33
N GLY A 63 -3.57 -28.29 -21.44
CA GLY A 63 -4.74 -27.73 -20.75
C GLY A 63 -4.44 -27.23 -19.34
N GLN A 64 -3.20 -27.25 -18.92
CA GLN A 64 -2.78 -26.74 -17.62
C GLN A 64 -2.55 -25.23 -17.70
N ARG A 65 -3.07 -24.47 -16.74
CA ARG A 65 -2.77 -23.05 -16.60
C ARG A 65 -1.31 -22.91 -16.16
N TRP A 66 -0.53 -22.09 -16.86
CA TRP A 66 0.88 -21.91 -16.55
C TRP A 66 1.32 -20.45 -16.43
N SER A 67 0.53 -19.51 -16.98
CA SER A 67 0.83 -18.09 -16.87
C SER A 67 -0.44 -17.23 -16.97
N GLY A 68 -0.29 -15.94 -16.84
CA GLY A 68 -1.33 -14.95 -17.05
C GLY A 68 -0.79 -13.57 -17.40
N VAL A 69 -1.63 -12.77 -18.05
CA VAL A 69 -1.36 -11.38 -18.37
C VAL A 69 -2.45 -10.50 -17.75
N GLY A 70 -2.07 -9.29 -17.37
CA GLY A 70 -2.98 -8.33 -16.77
C GLY A 70 -2.76 -6.91 -17.24
N LEU A 71 -3.82 -6.13 -17.23
CA LEU A 71 -3.84 -4.70 -17.51
C LEU A 71 -4.44 -3.98 -16.31
N THR A 72 -3.84 -2.86 -15.92
CA THR A 72 -4.37 -1.94 -14.91
C THR A 72 -4.44 -0.55 -15.53
N LEU A 73 -5.58 0.11 -15.40
CA LEU A 73 -5.75 1.52 -15.74
C LEU A 73 -6.28 2.23 -14.49
N MET A 74 -5.75 3.41 -14.16
CA MET A 74 -6.21 4.23 -13.03
C MET A 74 -6.28 5.69 -13.44
N ASP A 75 -7.32 6.37 -12.97
CA ASP A 75 -7.45 7.83 -12.92
C ASP A 75 -7.79 8.23 -11.49
N ASP A 76 -6.89 8.95 -10.85
CA ASP A 76 -7.00 9.39 -9.48
C ASP A 76 -6.95 10.91 -9.42
N ARG A 77 -7.96 11.51 -8.81
CA ARG A 77 -8.09 12.96 -8.67
C ARG A 77 -8.21 13.33 -7.21
N SER A 78 -7.37 14.22 -6.79
CA SER A 78 -7.34 14.66 -5.39
C SER A 78 -7.15 16.17 -5.26
N GLY A 79 -7.56 16.69 -4.12
CA GLY A 79 -7.48 18.13 -3.80
C GLY A 79 -8.75 18.88 -4.10
N GLN A 80 -8.75 20.16 -3.75
CA GLN A 80 -9.83 21.08 -4.07
C GLN A 80 -9.89 21.26 -5.60
N ALA A 81 -11.06 21.12 -6.19
CA ALA A 81 -11.28 21.15 -7.65
C ALA A 81 -10.47 20.13 -8.48
N GLY A 82 -9.90 19.07 -7.85
CA GLY A 82 -9.15 18.05 -8.58
C GLY A 82 -7.77 18.49 -9.06
N ILE A 83 -7.12 19.37 -8.34
CA ILE A 83 -5.80 19.97 -8.66
C ILE A 83 -4.74 18.88 -8.95
N PHE A 84 -4.74 17.81 -8.18
CA PHE A 84 -3.83 16.69 -8.38
C PHE A 84 -4.52 15.59 -9.20
N ASN A 85 -3.94 15.24 -10.32
CA ASN A 85 -4.40 14.12 -11.14
C ASN A 85 -3.25 13.13 -11.33
N THR A 86 -3.53 11.84 -11.11
CA THR A 86 -2.59 10.74 -11.38
C THR A 86 -3.25 9.74 -12.30
N GLN A 87 -2.64 9.52 -13.45
CA GLN A 87 -3.05 8.51 -14.41
C GLN A 87 -2.03 7.39 -14.47
N GLU A 88 -2.51 6.15 -14.45
CA GLU A 88 -1.65 4.96 -14.48
C GLU A 88 -2.07 4.00 -15.58
N VAL A 89 -1.08 3.46 -16.28
CA VAL A 89 -1.24 2.34 -17.21
C VAL A 89 -0.23 1.27 -16.85
N GLY A 90 -0.70 0.09 -16.44
CA GLY A 90 0.16 -0.99 -15.97
C GLY A 90 -0.07 -2.30 -16.71
N LEU A 91 1.01 -2.99 -17.04
CA LEU A 91 1.01 -4.33 -17.59
C LEU A 91 1.64 -5.29 -16.60
N SER A 92 0.96 -6.41 -16.36
CA SER A 92 1.42 -7.46 -15.44
C SER A 92 1.54 -8.79 -16.18
N TYR A 93 2.55 -9.56 -15.81
CA TYR A 93 2.75 -10.93 -16.27
C TYR A 93 3.07 -11.82 -15.07
N ALA A 94 2.47 -12.99 -15.00
CA ALA A 94 2.78 -13.96 -13.96
C ALA A 94 2.94 -15.36 -14.51
N ILE A 95 3.88 -16.11 -13.93
CA ILE A 95 4.06 -17.54 -14.14
C ILE A 95 3.40 -18.26 -12.97
N ASN A 96 2.54 -19.23 -13.28
CA ASN A 96 1.78 -20.01 -12.33
C ASN A 96 2.29 -21.45 -12.31
N VAL A 97 2.96 -21.86 -11.25
CA VAL A 97 3.53 -23.19 -11.07
C VAL A 97 2.61 -24.01 -10.17
N PRO A 98 1.95 -25.07 -10.66
CA PRO A 98 1.20 -25.97 -9.81
C PRO A 98 2.15 -26.80 -8.96
N LEU A 99 2.03 -26.68 -7.64
CA LEU A 99 2.80 -27.47 -6.68
C LEU A 99 2.09 -28.81 -6.38
N ALA A 100 0.75 -28.77 -6.38
CA ALA A 100 -0.10 -29.93 -6.18
C ALA A 100 -1.43 -29.73 -6.93
N LYS A 101 -2.33 -30.73 -6.87
CA LYS A 101 -3.61 -30.71 -7.60
C LYS A 101 -4.43 -29.43 -7.40
N TYR A 102 -4.35 -28.83 -6.22
CA TYR A 102 -5.12 -27.65 -5.84
C TYR A 102 -4.25 -26.53 -5.26
N GLN A 103 -2.94 -26.59 -5.44
CA GLN A 103 -2.00 -25.61 -4.93
C GLN A 103 -1.21 -25.00 -6.09
N THR A 104 -1.13 -23.69 -6.11
CA THR A 104 -0.40 -22.94 -7.13
C THR A 104 0.51 -21.91 -6.47
N LEU A 105 1.76 -21.88 -6.88
CA LEU A 105 2.71 -20.82 -6.59
C LEU A 105 2.87 -19.96 -7.83
N SER A 106 2.76 -18.65 -7.67
CA SER A 106 2.83 -17.70 -8.77
C SER A 106 3.94 -16.69 -8.51
N LEU A 107 4.73 -16.40 -9.54
CA LEU A 107 5.72 -15.32 -9.56
C LEU A 107 5.27 -14.31 -10.61
N GLY A 108 5.13 -13.04 -10.23
CA GLY A 108 4.62 -11.99 -11.10
C GLY A 108 5.49 -10.76 -11.12
N VAL A 109 5.48 -10.07 -12.27
CA VAL A 109 6.10 -8.77 -12.47
C VAL A 109 5.09 -7.80 -13.06
N LYS A 110 5.26 -6.51 -12.79
CA LYS A 110 4.42 -5.44 -13.31
C LYS A 110 5.31 -4.27 -13.72
N GLY A 111 5.10 -3.76 -14.92
CA GLY A 111 5.57 -2.45 -15.37
C GLY A 111 4.39 -1.48 -15.34
N LEU A 112 4.59 -0.30 -14.78
CA LEU A 112 3.57 0.71 -14.62
C LEU A 112 4.12 2.05 -15.10
N TYR A 113 3.43 2.66 -16.06
CA TYR A 113 3.63 4.05 -16.45
C TYR A 113 2.69 4.93 -15.65
N GLN A 114 3.22 5.99 -15.06
CA GLN A 114 2.45 7.00 -14.31
C GLN A 114 2.69 8.38 -14.91
N ASN A 115 1.59 9.10 -15.12
CA ASN A 115 1.57 10.53 -15.40
C ASN A 115 0.91 11.23 -14.23
N ARG A 116 1.64 12.11 -13.56
CA ARG A 116 1.12 12.94 -12.46
C ARG A 116 1.05 14.37 -12.91
N LYS A 117 -0.07 15.03 -12.63
CA LYS A 117 -0.30 16.42 -13.01
C LYS A 117 -0.75 17.22 -11.80
N ILE A 118 -0.25 18.44 -11.74
CA ILE A 118 -0.76 19.49 -10.85
C ILE A 118 -1.29 20.61 -11.74
N ASP A 119 -2.58 20.88 -11.65
CA ASP A 119 -3.23 21.95 -12.39
C ASP A 119 -3.59 23.08 -11.43
N LEU A 120 -2.86 24.14 -11.50
CA LEU A 120 -3.09 25.34 -10.67
C LEU A 120 -3.97 26.38 -11.37
N GLY A 121 -4.38 26.13 -12.63
CA GLY A 121 -5.12 27.11 -13.44
C GLY A 121 -6.51 27.46 -12.91
N GLY A 122 -7.10 26.60 -12.07
CA GLY A 122 -8.40 26.84 -11.42
C GLY A 122 -8.30 27.56 -10.05
N LEU A 123 -7.09 27.90 -9.61
CA LEU A 123 -6.88 28.59 -8.34
C LEU A 123 -6.76 30.08 -8.53
N TYR A 124 -7.50 30.82 -7.72
CA TYR A 124 -7.37 32.26 -7.67
C TYR A 124 -6.31 32.68 -6.65
N THR A 125 -5.51 33.67 -7.00
CA THR A 125 -4.53 34.27 -6.08
C THR A 125 -5.10 35.53 -5.46
N GLY A 126 -4.49 36.03 -4.36
CA GLY A 126 -4.88 37.28 -3.75
C GLY A 126 -4.79 38.47 -4.71
N ALA A 127 -3.92 38.42 -5.74
CA ALA A 127 -3.80 39.46 -6.77
C ALA A 127 -5.05 39.55 -7.68
N GLN A 128 -5.84 38.49 -7.74
CA GLN A 128 -7.08 38.43 -8.54
C GLN A 128 -8.33 38.80 -7.73
N TYR A 129 -8.19 39.10 -6.43
CA TYR A 129 -9.30 39.47 -5.59
C TYR A 129 -9.59 40.98 -5.72
N VAL A 130 -10.81 41.33 -6.10
CA VAL A 130 -11.33 42.70 -6.16
C VAL A 130 -12.29 42.91 -4.99
N PRO A 131 -12.04 43.86 -4.11
CA PRO A 131 -12.98 44.24 -3.05
C PRO A 131 -14.39 44.46 -3.62
N ASP A 132 -15.41 43.95 -2.94
CA ASP A 132 -16.84 44.03 -3.32
C ASP A 132 -17.27 43.30 -4.59
N ARG A 133 -16.33 42.69 -5.34
CA ARG A 133 -16.63 41.93 -6.56
C ARG A 133 -16.13 40.47 -6.52
N GLY A 134 -15.28 40.11 -5.54
CA GLY A 134 -14.68 38.81 -5.42
C GLY A 134 -13.52 38.56 -6.38
N PHE A 135 -13.25 37.32 -6.70
CA PHE A 135 -12.14 36.95 -7.60
C PHE A 135 -12.50 37.22 -9.07
N SER A 136 -11.54 37.75 -9.82
CA SER A 136 -11.68 38.11 -11.24
C SER A 136 -10.61 37.40 -12.07
N GLU A 137 -11.04 36.61 -13.04
CA GLU A 137 -10.14 35.94 -14.01
C GLU A 137 -9.44 36.92 -14.97
N ALA A 138 -9.99 38.16 -15.10
CA ALA A 138 -9.39 39.18 -15.93
C ALA A 138 -8.12 39.77 -15.34
N LEU A 139 -7.85 39.56 -14.05
CA LEU A 139 -6.64 40.00 -13.37
C LEU A 139 -5.56 38.96 -13.45
N ALA A 140 -4.33 39.37 -13.73
CA ALA A 140 -3.19 38.46 -13.71
C ALA A 140 -3.00 37.85 -12.31
N SER A 141 -2.80 36.56 -12.23
CA SER A 141 -2.57 35.85 -10.96
C SER A 141 -1.30 36.29 -10.23
N GLY A 142 -0.34 36.90 -10.94
CA GLY A 142 0.97 37.23 -10.40
C GLY A 142 1.87 36.05 -10.05
N GLU A 143 1.35 34.82 -10.20
CA GLU A 143 2.05 33.57 -9.94
C GLU A 143 2.07 32.67 -11.19
N ASN A 144 2.99 31.73 -11.25
CA ASN A 144 3.02 30.75 -12.32
C ASN A 144 1.89 29.73 -12.13
N SER A 145 0.71 30.04 -12.67
CA SER A 145 -0.49 29.20 -12.63
C SER A 145 -0.48 28.09 -13.68
N GLY A 146 0.70 27.62 -14.11
CA GLY A 146 0.85 26.59 -15.12
C GLY A 146 0.44 25.19 -14.64
N GLN A 147 0.30 24.30 -15.62
CA GLN A 147 0.23 22.86 -15.38
C GLN A 147 1.65 22.31 -15.24
N PHE A 148 1.86 21.50 -14.20
CA PHE A 148 3.10 20.77 -14.00
C PHE A 148 2.81 19.28 -14.16
N SER A 149 3.68 18.55 -14.85
CA SER A 149 3.57 17.12 -15.00
C SER A 149 4.87 16.40 -14.70
N ALA A 150 4.75 15.21 -14.15
CA ALA A 150 5.86 14.29 -13.95
C ALA A 150 5.46 12.91 -14.51
N ASP A 151 6.26 12.43 -15.45
CA ASP A 151 6.07 11.15 -16.12
C ASP A 151 7.17 10.19 -15.72
N PHE A 152 6.83 9.00 -15.29
CA PHE A 152 7.82 8.01 -14.92
C PHE A 152 7.31 6.58 -15.03
N MET A 153 8.24 5.63 -15.09
CA MET A 153 7.94 4.20 -15.08
C MET A 153 8.37 3.56 -13.77
N THR A 154 7.53 2.68 -13.24
CA THR A 154 7.85 1.88 -12.07
C THR A 154 7.79 0.39 -12.39
N PHE A 155 8.59 -0.37 -11.65
CA PHE A 155 8.59 -1.83 -11.74
C PHE A 155 8.29 -2.44 -10.39
N SER A 156 7.54 -3.54 -10.44
CA SER A 156 7.08 -4.24 -9.24
C SER A 156 7.17 -5.74 -9.46
N ALA A 157 7.38 -6.49 -8.38
CA ALA A 157 7.43 -7.94 -8.40
C ALA A 157 6.63 -8.51 -7.22
N GLY A 158 6.19 -9.76 -7.35
CA GLY A 158 5.45 -10.42 -6.30
C GLY A 158 5.52 -11.93 -6.37
N LEU A 159 5.33 -12.54 -5.22
CA LEU A 159 5.19 -13.99 -5.02
C LEU A 159 3.82 -14.23 -4.37
N TYR A 160 3.07 -15.19 -4.88
CA TYR A 160 1.74 -15.50 -4.41
C TYR A 160 1.49 -17.00 -4.41
N TRP A 161 1.06 -17.53 -3.29
CA TRP A 161 0.62 -18.92 -3.17
C TRP A 161 -0.86 -18.97 -2.83
N GLN A 162 -1.56 -19.92 -3.42
CA GLN A 162 -2.94 -20.20 -3.08
C GLN A 162 -3.26 -21.69 -3.09
N GLN A 163 -4.22 -22.05 -2.25
CA GLN A 163 -4.88 -23.33 -2.24
C GLN A 163 -6.35 -23.15 -2.57
N THR A 164 -6.87 -23.97 -3.47
CA THR A 164 -8.28 -23.98 -3.86
C THR A 164 -8.91 -25.34 -3.56
N ASN A 165 -10.23 -25.43 -3.59
CA ASN A 165 -10.93 -26.71 -3.60
C ASN A 165 -11.14 -27.21 -5.04
N ASN A 166 -11.85 -28.33 -5.20
CA ASN A 166 -12.20 -28.90 -6.51
C ASN A 166 -13.12 -28.02 -7.37
N GLU A 167 -13.78 -27.06 -6.78
CA GLU A 167 -14.64 -26.09 -7.45
C GLU A 167 -13.92 -24.78 -7.82
N GLY A 168 -12.61 -24.69 -7.53
CA GLY A 168 -11.80 -23.50 -7.75
C GLY A 168 -11.98 -22.39 -6.69
N THR A 169 -12.75 -22.65 -5.63
CA THR A 169 -12.91 -21.70 -4.51
C THR A 169 -11.62 -21.66 -3.70
N ARG A 170 -11.12 -20.47 -3.40
CA ARG A 170 -9.92 -20.25 -2.60
C ARG A 170 -10.16 -20.66 -1.15
N LEU A 171 -9.27 -21.49 -0.62
CA LEU A 171 -9.27 -21.96 0.77
C LEU A 171 -8.26 -21.21 1.63
N ALA A 172 -7.08 -20.97 1.08
CA ALA A 172 -6.02 -20.26 1.74
C ALA A 172 -5.15 -19.55 0.69
N TYR A 173 -4.51 -18.47 1.08
CA TYR A 173 -3.50 -17.78 0.28
C TYR A 173 -2.52 -17.00 1.17
N TRP A 174 -1.35 -16.78 0.65
CA TRP A 174 -0.43 -15.76 1.13
C TRP A 174 0.29 -15.13 -0.07
N GLY A 175 0.74 -13.93 0.11
CA GLY A 175 1.47 -13.22 -0.91
C GLY A 175 2.35 -12.13 -0.33
N ILE A 176 3.48 -11.92 -0.98
CA ILE A 176 4.38 -10.80 -0.73
C ILE A 176 4.67 -10.10 -2.05
N SER A 177 4.76 -8.80 -2.02
CA SER A 177 5.06 -8.00 -3.21
C SER A 177 5.85 -6.75 -2.86
N PHE A 178 6.64 -6.31 -3.82
CA PHE A 178 7.48 -5.13 -3.75
C PHE A 178 7.14 -4.24 -4.94
N PHE A 179 6.60 -3.07 -4.67
CA PHE A 179 6.22 -2.09 -5.68
C PHE A 179 7.28 -0.99 -5.76
N ASP A 180 7.42 -0.43 -6.96
CA ASP A 180 8.23 0.77 -7.24
C ASP A 180 9.69 0.61 -6.81
N PHE A 181 10.27 -0.60 -7.01
CA PHE A 181 11.61 -0.91 -6.52
C PHE A 181 12.73 -0.16 -7.24
N ASN A 182 12.46 0.36 -8.43
CA ASN A 182 13.40 1.19 -9.20
C ASN A 182 13.44 2.65 -8.74
N LYS A 183 12.54 3.06 -7.80
CA LYS A 183 12.51 4.41 -7.19
C LYS A 183 12.72 5.53 -8.21
N PRO A 184 11.87 5.65 -9.24
CA PRO A 184 12.05 6.69 -10.24
C PRO A 184 11.94 8.07 -9.62
N GLU A 185 12.54 9.05 -10.29
CA GLU A 185 12.34 10.45 -9.97
C GLU A 185 10.89 10.86 -10.27
N ASN A 186 10.25 11.52 -9.31
CA ASN A 186 8.85 11.94 -9.39
C ASN A 186 8.66 13.44 -9.10
N SER A 187 9.69 14.21 -9.38
CA SER A 187 9.76 15.65 -9.12
C SER A 187 8.92 16.44 -10.10
N PHE A 188 8.23 17.48 -9.59
CA PHE A 188 7.53 18.49 -10.40
C PHE A 188 8.36 19.77 -10.61
N PHE A 189 9.35 20.04 -9.76
CA PHE A 189 10.00 21.35 -9.64
C PHE A 189 11.53 21.24 -9.52
N ASN A 190 12.21 20.50 -10.35
CA ASN A 190 13.68 20.36 -10.30
C ASN A 190 14.26 20.06 -8.89
N LEU A 191 13.44 19.58 -7.99
CA LEU A 191 13.82 19.11 -6.66
C LEU A 191 13.98 17.60 -6.76
N GLU A 192 15.16 17.09 -6.48
CA GLU A 192 15.40 15.64 -6.47
C GLU A 192 14.44 14.95 -5.48
N SER A 193 13.41 14.33 -6.01
CA SER A 193 12.44 13.56 -5.25
C SER A 193 12.25 12.21 -5.92
N HIS A 194 12.43 11.15 -5.16
CA HIS A 194 12.26 9.78 -5.65
C HIS A 194 11.04 9.13 -5.04
N LEU A 195 10.35 8.33 -5.84
CA LEU A 195 9.23 7.53 -5.38
C LEU A 195 9.72 6.46 -4.39
N ASN A 196 9.04 6.35 -3.25
CA ASN A 196 9.39 5.33 -2.26
C ASN A 196 8.87 3.95 -2.66
N SER A 197 9.71 2.93 -2.49
CA SER A 197 9.27 1.56 -2.65
C SER A 197 8.24 1.17 -1.61
N THR A 198 7.29 0.32 -2.02
CA THR A 198 6.21 -0.16 -1.15
C THR A 198 6.28 -1.67 -1.02
N PHE A 199 6.30 -2.16 0.21
CA PHE A 199 6.19 -3.57 0.56
C PHE A 199 4.75 -3.89 0.93
N VAL A 200 4.20 -4.99 0.39
CA VAL A 200 2.86 -5.50 0.72
C VAL A 200 2.94 -6.97 1.06
N ALA A 201 2.32 -7.36 2.17
CA ALA A 201 2.13 -8.76 2.57
C ALA A 201 0.65 -9.01 2.81
N SER A 202 0.16 -10.14 2.32
CA SER A 202 -1.25 -10.52 2.46
C SER A 202 -1.38 -11.99 2.82
N VAL A 203 -2.36 -12.31 3.66
CA VAL A 203 -2.70 -13.69 4.03
C VAL A 203 -4.20 -13.80 4.30
N GLY A 204 -4.76 -14.92 3.93
CA GLY A 204 -6.15 -15.25 4.23
C GLY A 204 -6.37 -16.75 4.23
N ILE A 205 -7.30 -17.20 5.05
CA ILE A 205 -7.64 -18.61 5.19
C ILE A 205 -9.12 -18.76 5.46
N ARG A 206 -9.74 -19.79 4.90
CA ARG A 206 -11.09 -20.17 5.31
C ARG A 206 -11.03 -20.90 6.65
N ALA A 207 -11.28 -20.15 7.74
CA ALA A 207 -11.18 -20.65 9.10
C ALA A 207 -12.41 -21.45 9.53
N TYR A 208 -13.57 -21.15 8.94
CA TYR A 208 -14.82 -21.80 9.29
C TYR A 208 -15.67 -22.05 8.06
N GLN A 209 -16.31 -23.22 8.02
CA GLN A 209 -17.36 -23.56 7.05
C GLN A 209 -18.36 -24.52 7.68
N ARG A 210 -19.61 -24.13 7.67
CA ARG A 210 -20.73 -24.99 8.08
C ARG A 210 -21.94 -24.64 7.22
N ASP A 211 -22.55 -25.65 6.63
CA ASP A 211 -23.70 -25.51 5.74
C ASP A 211 -23.43 -24.43 4.64
N ASN A 212 -24.18 -23.35 4.66
CA ASN A 212 -24.08 -22.25 3.71
C ASN A 212 -23.20 -21.11 4.19
N LEU A 213 -22.59 -21.19 5.39
CA LEU A 213 -21.79 -20.13 5.99
C LEU A 213 -20.31 -20.47 5.95
N SER A 214 -19.49 -19.51 5.48
CA SER A 214 -18.03 -19.59 5.53
C SER A 214 -17.45 -18.27 6.05
N ILE A 215 -16.39 -18.36 6.85
CA ILE A 215 -15.68 -17.19 7.39
C ILE A 215 -14.22 -17.24 6.95
N PHE A 216 -13.77 -16.15 6.35
CA PHE A 216 -12.42 -15.94 5.83
C PHE A 216 -11.74 -14.78 6.56
N PRO A 217 -10.99 -15.00 7.64
CA PRO A 217 -10.08 -14.00 8.17
C PRO A 217 -8.99 -13.67 7.15
N GLU A 218 -8.68 -12.37 7.06
CA GLU A 218 -7.68 -11.82 6.17
C GLU A 218 -6.84 -10.77 6.89
N LEU A 219 -5.55 -10.72 6.54
CA LEU A 219 -4.62 -9.68 6.95
C LEU A 219 -3.94 -9.11 5.70
N LEU A 220 -3.81 -7.80 5.66
CA LEU A 220 -3.07 -7.08 4.63
C LEU A 220 -2.18 -6.04 5.30
N TYR A 221 -0.89 -6.20 5.18
CA TYR A 221 0.11 -5.26 5.67
C TYR A 221 0.77 -4.53 4.51
N THR A 222 0.85 -3.22 4.62
CA THR A 222 1.53 -2.37 3.63
C THR A 222 2.48 -1.43 4.35
N ARG A 223 3.71 -1.35 3.83
CA ARG A 223 4.72 -0.40 4.29
C ARG A 223 5.24 0.41 3.12
N SER A 224 5.08 1.73 3.18
CA SER A 224 5.60 2.67 2.19
C SER A 224 6.28 3.83 2.92
N ALA A 225 7.55 4.06 2.67
CA ALA A 225 8.37 5.03 3.39
C ALA A 225 8.27 4.86 4.92
N SER A 226 7.78 5.88 5.61
CA SER A 226 7.54 5.88 7.07
C SER A 226 6.13 5.41 7.45
N THR A 227 5.26 5.14 6.48
CA THR A 227 3.86 4.81 6.74
C THR A 227 3.66 3.30 6.74
N ASN A 228 3.08 2.79 7.82
CA ASN A 228 2.66 1.40 7.95
C ASN A 228 1.13 1.34 8.04
N VAL A 229 0.52 0.41 7.34
CA VAL A 229 -0.92 0.15 7.41
C VAL A 229 -1.15 -1.34 7.58
N LEU A 230 -1.87 -1.70 8.61
CA LEU A 230 -2.34 -3.07 8.83
C LEU A 230 -3.86 -3.08 8.72
N ASN A 231 -4.37 -3.77 7.71
CA ASN A 231 -5.79 -4.09 7.58
C ASN A 231 -6.02 -5.51 8.06
N ALA A 232 -6.85 -5.67 9.09
CA ALA A 232 -7.25 -6.96 9.62
C ALA A 232 -8.78 -7.08 9.57
N GLY A 233 -9.28 -8.25 9.24
CA GLY A 233 -10.72 -8.45 9.24
C GLY A 233 -11.12 -9.81 8.71
N PHE A 234 -12.38 -9.92 8.36
CA PHE A 234 -12.92 -11.16 7.82
C PHE A 234 -14.00 -10.87 6.78
N ILE A 235 -14.12 -11.83 5.86
CA ILE A 235 -15.22 -11.90 4.91
C ILE A 235 -16.12 -13.06 5.35
N THR A 236 -17.35 -12.74 5.70
CA THR A 236 -18.39 -13.70 5.98
C THR A 236 -19.17 -13.97 4.71
N ARG A 237 -19.05 -15.17 4.17
CA ARG A 237 -19.74 -15.60 2.94
C ARG A 237 -20.96 -16.46 3.32
N TYR A 238 -22.08 -16.09 2.74
CA TYR A 238 -23.31 -16.88 2.82
C TYR A 238 -23.70 -17.37 1.43
N ASP A 239 -23.78 -18.70 1.26
CA ASP A 239 -24.16 -19.33 0.02
C ASP A 239 -25.69 -19.32 -0.11
N LEU A 240 -26.19 -18.60 -1.10
CA LEU A 240 -27.63 -18.58 -1.40
C LEU A 240 -28.02 -19.91 -2.05
N LYS A 241 -29.18 -20.46 -1.68
CA LYS A 241 -29.72 -21.66 -2.33
C LYS A 241 -29.79 -21.46 -3.83
N ALA A 242 -29.24 -22.42 -4.58
CA ALA A 242 -29.23 -22.35 -6.02
C ALA A 242 -30.68 -22.28 -6.57
N TYR A 243 -31.04 -21.15 -7.17
CA TYR A 243 -32.25 -21.03 -7.95
C TYR A 243 -31.91 -21.38 -9.40
N ALA A 244 -32.60 -22.33 -9.99
CA ALA A 244 -32.34 -22.82 -11.35
C ALA A 244 -30.90 -23.34 -11.58
N GLY A 245 -30.27 -23.95 -10.56
CA GLY A 245 -28.92 -24.52 -10.68
C GLY A 245 -27.77 -23.50 -10.64
N LYS A 246 -28.07 -22.21 -10.43
CA LYS A 246 -27.07 -21.13 -10.46
C LYS A 246 -26.63 -20.77 -9.03
N LYS A 247 -25.31 -20.84 -8.79
CA LYS A 247 -24.72 -20.48 -7.48
C LYS A 247 -24.69 -18.95 -7.34
N ALA A 248 -25.09 -18.46 -6.19
CA ALA A 248 -24.94 -17.06 -5.80
C ALA A 248 -24.46 -16.98 -4.35
N PHE A 249 -23.70 -15.94 -4.02
CA PHE A 249 -23.13 -15.75 -2.68
C PHE A 249 -23.34 -14.30 -2.26
N ILE A 250 -23.55 -14.10 -0.97
CA ILE A 250 -23.45 -12.79 -0.33
C ILE A 250 -22.19 -12.82 0.53
N ASN A 251 -21.30 -11.84 0.34
CA ASN A 251 -20.14 -11.64 1.19
C ASN A 251 -20.36 -10.36 2.00
N ILE A 252 -20.27 -10.49 3.31
CA ILE A 252 -20.22 -9.35 4.23
C ILE A 252 -18.76 -9.15 4.61
N ILE A 253 -18.24 -7.96 4.33
CA ILE A 253 -16.87 -7.56 4.60
C ILE A 253 -16.87 -6.75 5.88
N THR A 254 -16.05 -7.15 6.85
CA THR A 254 -15.83 -6.39 8.07
C THR A 254 -14.33 -6.35 8.33
N LYS A 255 -13.72 -5.17 8.23
CA LYS A 255 -12.28 -4.97 8.38
C LYS A 255 -11.99 -3.76 9.24
N TYR A 256 -10.81 -3.72 9.78
CA TYR A 256 -10.27 -2.62 10.53
C TYR A 256 -8.88 -2.26 10.00
N ALA A 257 -8.73 -1.06 9.49
CA ALA A 257 -7.44 -0.47 9.16
C ALA A 257 -6.87 0.16 10.43
N LEU A 258 -5.86 -0.47 11.01
CA LEU A 258 -5.33 -0.13 12.33
C LEU A 258 -4.94 1.36 12.40
N GLY A 259 -5.53 2.07 13.37
CA GLY A 259 -5.29 3.49 13.59
C GLY A 259 -5.88 4.42 12.51
N ARG A 260 -6.82 3.95 11.66
CA ARG A 260 -7.41 4.75 10.57
C ARG A 260 -8.94 4.64 10.51
N SER A 261 -9.44 3.50 10.08
CA SER A 261 -10.87 3.36 9.78
C SER A 261 -11.40 1.95 10.03
N GLY A 262 -12.68 1.88 10.34
CA GLY A 262 -13.47 0.66 10.19
C GLY A 262 -14.05 0.57 8.79
N ILE A 263 -14.19 -0.64 8.27
CA ILE A 263 -14.66 -0.92 6.92
C ILE A 263 -15.81 -1.91 7.01
N VAL A 264 -16.95 -1.55 6.44
CA VAL A 264 -18.08 -2.46 6.25
C VAL A 264 -18.44 -2.50 4.78
N GLY A 265 -18.64 -3.70 4.25
CA GLY A 265 -18.99 -3.87 2.84
C GLY A 265 -19.92 -5.05 2.61
N LEU A 266 -20.65 -4.97 1.52
CA LEU A 266 -21.53 -6.01 1.01
C LEU A 266 -21.17 -6.31 -0.43
N GLN A 267 -21.01 -7.61 -0.76
CA GLN A 267 -20.80 -8.03 -2.15
C GLN A 267 -21.80 -9.11 -2.50
N LEU A 268 -22.43 -8.98 -3.67
CA LEU A 268 -23.24 -10.00 -4.29
C LEU A 268 -22.44 -10.63 -5.44
N ASP A 269 -22.21 -11.91 -5.33
CA ASP A 269 -21.52 -12.72 -6.33
C ASP A 269 -22.54 -13.67 -6.97
N LYS A 270 -22.76 -13.55 -8.25
CA LYS A 270 -23.67 -14.41 -9.01
C LYS A 270 -23.02 -14.83 -10.31
N GLU A 271 -22.68 -16.13 -10.44
CA GLU A 271 -22.05 -16.69 -11.64
C GLU A 271 -20.79 -15.93 -12.10
N ASN A 272 -20.98 -15.06 -13.10
CA ASN A 272 -19.91 -14.34 -13.79
C ASN A 272 -19.79 -12.87 -13.36
N ILE A 273 -20.63 -12.42 -12.42
CA ILE A 273 -20.70 -11.03 -12.00
C ILE A 273 -20.58 -10.95 -10.49
N THR A 274 -19.72 -10.07 -10.02
CA THR A 274 -19.66 -9.63 -8.63
C THR A 274 -19.92 -8.13 -8.58
N VAL A 275 -20.82 -7.69 -7.72
CA VAL A 275 -21.06 -6.28 -7.41
C VAL A 275 -20.82 -6.08 -5.93
N GLY A 276 -20.11 -5.03 -5.56
CA GLY A 276 -19.77 -4.73 -4.18
C GLY A 276 -19.92 -3.25 -3.85
N LEU A 277 -20.39 -2.99 -2.63
CA LEU A 277 -20.47 -1.67 -2.03
C LEU A 277 -19.79 -1.73 -0.67
N SER A 278 -18.93 -0.75 -0.35
CA SER A 278 -18.37 -0.62 0.99
C SER A 278 -18.31 0.84 1.44
N TYR A 279 -18.28 1.00 2.74
CA TYR A 279 -18.09 2.28 3.40
C TYR A 279 -16.98 2.17 4.45
N ASP A 280 -16.02 3.08 4.34
CA ASP A 280 -14.94 3.25 5.31
C ASP A 280 -15.31 4.40 6.22
N PHE A 281 -15.49 4.14 7.51
CA PHE A 281 -15.77 5.18 8.48
C PHE A 281 -14.53 5.42 9.36
N PRO A 282 -14.15 6.68 9.58
CA PRO A 282 -13.03 7.03 10.44
C PRO A 282 -13.34 6.64 11.88
N ILE A 283 -12.39 5.99 12.57
CA ILE A 283 -12.54 5.62 14.00
C ILE A 283 -11.82 6.63 14.89
N ILE A 284 -10.77 7.26 14.37
CA ILE A 284 -10.03 8.28 15.08
C ILE A 284 -10.39 9.62 14.45
N ALA A 285 -10.95 10.51 15.24
CA ALA A 285 -11.13 11.90 14.86
C ALA A 285 -9.74 12.54 14.73
N THR A 286 -9.15 12.47 13.54
CA THR A 286 -8.03 13.33 13.17
C THR A 286 -8.61 14.68 12.81
N ASN A 287 -7.90 15.78 13.10
CA ASN A 287 -8.34 17.16 12.85
C ASN A 287 -8.59 17.52 11.37
N VAL A 288 -8.57 16.56 10.49
CA VAL A 288 -9.06 16.65 9.12
C VAL A 288 -10.37 15.88 9.12
N ASP A 289 -11.47 16.60 9.03
CA ASP A 289 -12.83 16.06 9.02
C ASP A 289 -12.98 15.10 7.83
N ASN A 290 -12.56 13.86 8.06
CA ASN A 290 -12.70 12.77 7.11
C ASN A 290 -14.10 12.19 7.27
N THR A 291 -14.98 12.49 6.35
CA THR A 291 -16.36 11.98 6.35
C THR A 291 -16.46 10.51 5.97
N GLY A 292 -15.32 9.86 5.71
CA GLY A 292 -15.26 8.46 5.27
C GLY A 292 -15.15 8.32 3.75
N ALA A 293 -15.14 7.07 3.28
CA ALA A 293 -15.06 6.78 1.86
C ALA A 293 -16.08 5.73 1.43
N VAL A 294 -16.71 5.96 0.28
CA VAL A 294 -17.61 5.00 -0.38
C VAL A 294 -16.87 4.34 -1.52
N GLU A 295 -16.98 3.02 -1.65
CA GLU A 295 -16.46 2.26 -2.79
C GLU A 295 -17.58 1.46 -3.46
N LEU A 296 -17.63 1.53 -4.78
CA LEU A 296 -18.48 0.71 -5.63
C LEU A 296 -17.58 -0.11 -6.56
N GLY A 297 -17.71 -1.44 -6.49
CA GLY A 297 -16.93 -2.38 -7.31
C GLY A 297 -17.82 -3.26 -8.17
N VAL A 298 -17.39 -3.53 -9.39
CA VAL A 298 -18.02 -4.50 -10.28
C VAL A 298 -16.94 -5.37 -10.92
N GLU A 299 -17.12 -6.68 -10.93
CA GLU A 299 -16.26 -7.62 -11.65
C GLU A 299 -17.08 -8.51 -12.58
N LEU A 300 -16.61 -8.62 -13.80
CA LEU A 300 -17.12 -9.55 -14.81
C LEU A 300 -16.10 -10.66 -15.03
N ARG A 301 -16.55 -11.91 -15.01
CA ARG A 301 -15.69 -13.10 -15.18
C ARG A 301 -16.20 -13.99 -16.28
N LYS A 302 -15.28 -14.59 -17.02
CA LYS A 302 -15.60 -15.58 -18.06
C LYS A 302 -14.64 -16.75 -17.95
N LEU A 303 -15.19 -17.96 -17.79
CA LEU A 303 -14.38 -19.18 -17.77
C LEU A 303 -13.67 -19.37 -19.12
N VAL A 304 -12.35 -19.52 -19.06
CA VAL A 304 -11.53 -19.79 -20.25
C VAL A 304 -11.32 -21.29 -20.35
N VAL A 305 -11.96 -21.91 -21.33
CA VAL A 305 -11.83 -23.36 -21.58
C VAL A 305 -10.66 -23.58 -22.54
N PRO A 306 -9.61 -24.30 -22.14
CA PRO A 306 -8.48 -24.58 -23.05
C PRO A 306 -8.94 -25.43 -24.23
N LYS A 307 -8.63 -25.00 -25.45
CA LYS A 307 -8.91 -25.77 -26.66
C LYS A 307 -8.06 -27.05 -26.66
N LYS A 308 -8.66 -28.21 -26.35
CA LYS A 308 -8.00 -29.48 -26.53
C LYS A 308 -7.70 -29.67 -28.01
N ARG A 309 -6.42 -29.68 -28.38
CA ARG A 309 -5.99 -29.97 -29.75
C ARG A 309 -6.45 -31.40 -30.08
N LYS A 310 -7.37 -31.56 -31.03
CA LYS A 310 -7.72 -32.88 -31.57
C LYS A 310 -6.40 -33.50 -32.02
N LYS A 311 -5.97 -34.60 -31.35
CA LYS A 311 -4.87 -35.43 -31.85
C LYS A 311 -5.30 -35.91 -33.22
N ASN A 312 -4.79 -35.33 -34.30
CA ASN A 312 -4.88 -35.88 -35.61
C ASN A 312 -4.21 -37.25 -35.53
N ALA A 313 -4.99 -38.27 -35.31
CA ALA A 313 -4.59 -39.64 -35.54
C ALA A 313 -4.28 -39.72 -37.04
N LYS A 314 -3.05 -39.46 -37.43
CA LYS A 314 -2.56 -39.90 -38.72
C LYS A 314 -2.72 -41.40 -38.72
N LYS A 315 -3.83 -41.87 -39.36
CA LYS A 315 -3.93 -43.26 -39.77
C LYS A 315 -2.70 -43.54 -40.65
N ARG A 316 -1.68 -44.13 -40.07
CA ARG A 316 -0.64 -44.81 -40.84
C ARG A 316 -1.38 -45.89 -41.63
N LYS A 317 -1.65 -45.63 -42.92
CA LYS A 317 -1.94 -46.63 -43.88
C LYS A 317 -0.70 -47.52 -43.94
N VAL A 318 -0.73 -48.64 -43.25
CA VAL A 318 0.19 -49.74 -43.46
C VAL A 318 -0.24 -50.31 -44.82
N ALA A 319 0.57 -50.05 -45.83
CA ALA A 319 0.47 -50.69 -47.13
C ALA A 319 0.71 -52.20 -46.89
N SER A 320 -0.34 -52.98 -47.01
CA SER A 320 -0.22 -54.42 -47.02
C SER A 320 0.44 -54.79 -48.37
N ARG A 321 1.69 -55.18 -48.30
CA ARG A 321 2.36 -55.92 -49.35
C ARG A 321 1.88 -57.37 -49.26
N THR A 322 1.02 -57.75 -50.17
CA THR A 322 0.63 -59.12 -50.47
C THR A 322 1.86 -59.86 -51.06
N THR A 323 2.38 -60.84 -50.37
CA THR A 323 3.20 -61.89 -50.99
C THR A 323 2.62 -63.24 -50.57
N HIS A 324 2.16 -63.99 -51.54
CA HIS A 324 1.77 -65.41 -51.49
C HIS A 324 3.01 -66.23 -51.07
N ALA A 325 2.80 -67.15 -50.17
CA ALA A 325 3.35 -68.54 -50.20
C ALA A 325 2.80 -69.37 -49.07
N GLN A 326 2.05 -70.29 -49.41
CA GLN A 326 1.79 -71.71 -49.05
C GLN A 326 2.33 -72.21 -47.70
N SER A 327 1.36 -72.85 -47.01
CA SER A 327 1.28 -74.27 -46.55
C SER A 327 2.14 -74.72 -45.38
N THR A 328 1.41 -75.23 -44.44
CA THR A 328 1.41 -76.48 -43.72
C THR A 328 1.77 -76.46 -42.22
N LYS A 329 0.82 -77.15 -41.54
CA LYS A 329 0.93 -77.96 -40.28
C LYS A 329 0.90 -77.24 -38.91
N LYS A 330 -0.24 -77.49 -38.26
CA LYS A 330 -0.42 -77.78 -36.82
C LYS A 330 0.21 -79.10 -36.43
N PRO A 331 0.32 -79.51 -35.14
CA PRO A 331 0.19 -78.86 -33.85
C PRO A 331 1.41 -79.14 -32.92
N ASP A 332 1.50 -78.56 -31.78
CA ASP A 332 1.53 -79.29 -30.52
C ASP A 332 1.49 -78.38 -29.27
N ASP A 333 0.71 -78.90 -28.32
CA ASP A 333 0.65 -78.44 -26.93
C ASP A 333 2.02 -78.48 -26.24
N ARG A 334 2.25 -77.53 -25.37
CA ARG A 334 2.71 -77.77 -24.00
C ARG A 334 2.74 -76.50 -23.13
N ASN A 335 1.90 -76.64 -22.10
CA ASN A 335 2.07 -75.93 -20.82
C ASN A 335 3.53 -75.73 -20.38
N VAL A 336 3.89 -74.61 -19.93
CA VAL A 336 4.77 -74.43 -18.77
C VAL A 336 4.36 -73.21 -17.97
N THR A 337 3.88 -73.48 -16.81
CA THR A 337 3.64 -72.64 -15.62
C THR A 337 4.96 -72.18 -15.01
N VAL A 338 4.85 -71.15 -14.17
CA VAL A 338 5.75 -70.79 -13.03
C VAL A 338 6.93 -69.91 -13.43
N LYS A 339 7.17 -68.77 -12.77
CA LYS A 339 7.21 -68.44 -11.33
C LYS A 339 7.14 -66.99 -11.09
N ARG A 340 6.38 -66.57 -10.07
CA ARG A 340 6.66 -65.43 -9.22
C ARG A 340 7.97 -65.72 -8.49
N ASP A 341 8.83 -64.72 -8.39
CA ASP A 341 9.71 -64.61 -7.24
C ASP A 341 9.95 -63.11 -6.94
N SER A 342 9.53 -62.78 -5.78
CA SER A 342 9.82 -61.75 -4.86
C SER A 342 11.33 -61.55 -4.64
N VAL A 343 11.79 -60.32 -4.63
CA VAL A 343 12.90 -59.91 -3.77
C VAL A 343 12.52 -58.63 -3.05
N GLU A 344 12.08 -58.87 -1.84
CA GLU A 344 12.13 -57.94 -0.71
C GLU A 344 13.55 -57.93 -0.14
N ARG A 345 13.89 -56.82 0.53
CA ARG A 345 15.00 -56.57 1.47
C ARG A 345 16.30 -56.04 0.91
N GLN A 346 16.51 -54.76 1.19
CA GLN A 346 17.51 -54.40 2.22
C GLN A 346 17.30 -52.98 2.72
N ILE A 347 16.69 -52.90 3.91
CA ILE A 347 16.87 -51.85 4.88
C ILE A 347 18.09 -52.29 5.70
N MET A 348 19.06 -51.38 5.94
CA MET A 348 19.64 -51.10 7.24
C MET A 348 20.95 -50.31 7.13
N ASN A 349 20.95 -49.27 7.93
CA ASN A 349 22.09 -48.74 8.68
C ASN A 349 23.20 -48.00 7.96
N ASP A 350 23.19 -46.66 8.14
CA ASP A 350 24.31 -46.09 8.86
C ASP A 350 23.90 -44.81 9.59
N THR A 351 23.72 -44.99 10.90
CA THR A 351 23.76 -43.94 11.92
C THR A 351 25.15 -44.05 12.53
N SER A 352 25.96 -43.05 12.42
CA SER A 352 26.87 -42.63 13.48
C SER A 352 27.98 -41.71 12.98
N SER A 353 28.28 -40.80 13.87
CA SER A 353 29.48 -39.97 13.93
C SER A 353 29.55 -38.74 13.04
N VAL A 354 29.30 -37.56 13.63
CA VAL A 354 30.37 -36.65 14.03
C VAL A 354 29.93 -35.80 15.20
N LYS A 355 30.48 -36.11 16.38
CA LYS A 355 30.67 -35.19 17.50
C LYS A 355 32.09 -34.62 17.41
N GLN A 356 32.23 -33.41 17.94
CA GLN A 356 33.49 -32.71 18.29
C GLN A 356 34.17 -31.97 17.13
N VAL A 357 34.46 -30.68 17.31
CA VAL A 357 35.49 -30.00 18.10
C VAL A 357 35.05 -28.54 18.26
N ALA A 358 34.80 -28.01 19.38
CA ALA A 358 35.53 -27.62 20.56
C ALA A 358 36.28 -26.29 20.39
N LYS A 359 35.96 -25.40 21.32
CA LYS A 359 36.83 -24.59 22.19
C LYS A 359 38.11 -24.04 21.61
N MET A 360 38.21 -22.78 21.85
CA MET A 360 39.36 -21.92 22.29
C MET A 360 39.22 -20.55 21.62
N ASP A 361 39.36 -19.35 22.17
CA ASP A 361 40.02 -19.00 23.42
C ASP A 361 39.49 -17.65 23.90
N SER A 362 39.56 -17.48 25.17
CA SER A 362 39.31 -16.28 25.93
C SER A 362 40.59 -15.44 26.03
N SER A 363 40.49 -14.15 25.81
CA SER A 363 41.29 -13.12 26.44
C SER A 363 40.48 -11.84 26.39
N GLY A 364 39.97 -11.22 27.38
CA GLY A 364 40.56 -10.81 28.61
C GLY A 364 40.87 -9.32 28.49
N GLU A 365 39.87 -8.45 28.77
CA GLU A 365 40.19 -7.12 29.29
C GLU A 365 39.14 -6.68 30.30
N LYS A 366 39.69 -6.35 31.45
CA LYS A 366 39.01 -5.86 32.65
C LYS A 366 38.68 -4.39 32.43
N GLU A 367 37.44 -4.00 32.62
CA GLU A 367 37.14 -2.62 32.96
C GLU A 367 36.34 -2.52 34.26
N LYS A 368 36.77 -1.53 35.01
CA LYS A 368 36.50 -1.28 36.41
C LYS A 368 35.03 -1.06 36.73
N GLN A 369 34.58 -1.75 37.76
CA GLN A 369 33.42 -1.39 38.58
C GLN A 369 33.59 -0.01 39.20
N GLY A 370 32.74 0.92 38.84
CA GLY A 370 32.42 2.11 39.59
C GLY A 370 31.01 1.98 40.16
N SER A 371 30.92 1.64 41.42
CA SER A 371 29.68 1.61 42.18
C SER A 371 29.17 3.03 42.41
N ILE A 372 27.99 3.36 41.83
CA ILE A 372 27.18 4.50 42.27
C ILE A 372 25.88 3.93 42.83
N ALA A 373 25.74 4.04 44.13
CA ALA A 373 24.51 3.77 44.85
C ALA A 373 23.45 4.78 44.39
N THR A 374 22.43 4.30 43.72
CA THR A 374 21.27 5.12 43.39
C THR A 374 20.12 4.71 44.30
N SER A 375 19.79 5.61 45.22
CA SER A 375 18.59 5.57 46.04
C SER A 375 17.37 5.52 45.14
N VAL A 376 16.58 4.46 45.24
CA VAL A 376 15.28 4.31 44.56
C VAL A 376 14.28 5.20 45.28
N VAL A 377 13.96 6.35 44.69
CA VAL A 377 12.77 7.11 44.99
C VAL A 377 11.66 6.53 44.10
N PRO A 378 10.45 6.22 44.60
CA PRO A 378 9.36 5.76 43.75
C PRO A 378 8.93 6.90 42.83
N GLY A 379 9.44 6.87 41.59
CA GLY A 379 9.08 7.84 40.55
C GLY A 379 7.72 7.48 39.96
N LYS A 380 6.82 8.44 39.97
CA LYS A 380 5.63 8.47 39.10
C LYS A 380 5.97 7.95 37.71
N LEU A 381 5.24 6.99 37.22
CA LEU A 381 5.26 6.57 35.82
C LEU A 381 5.06 7.83 34.96
N ARG A 382 6.15 8.29 34.33
CA ARG A 382 6.06 9.29 33.26
C ARG A 382 5.47 8.57 32.05
N HIS A 383 4.21 8.82 31.78
CA HIS A 383 3.67 8.52 30.47
C HIS A 383 4.29 9.52 29.50
N ASP A 384 5.01 9.02 28.49
CA ASP A 384 5.49 9.87 27.40
C ASP A 384 4.24 10.45 26.69
N PRO A 385 4.19 11.77 26.44
CA PRO A 385 3.07 12.39 25.77
C PRO A 385 2.88 11.81 24.37
N LEU A 386 1.65 11.52 23.99
CA LEU A 386 1.31 11.02 22.67
C LEU A 386 1.48 12.17 21.65
N ILE A 387 2.33 11.99 20.66
CA ILE A 387 2.45 12.95 19.55
C ILE A 387 1.24 12.79 18.64
N LEU A 388 0.34 13.77 18.62
CA LEU A 388 -0.84 13.74 17.77
C LEU A 388 -0.54 14.24 16.35
N GLU A 389 0.27 15.28 16.23
CA GLU A 389 0.61 15.88 14.95
C GLU A 389 2.02 16.49 15.00
N LYS A 390 2.77 16.32 13.92
CA LYS A 390 4.02 17.03 13.67
C LYS A 390 3.87 17.79 12.35
N ALA A 391 3.61 19.08 12.46
CA ALA A 391 3.55 19.98 11.31
C ALA A 391 4.85 20.76 11.21
N THR A 392 5.44 20.80 10.03
CA THR A 392 6.50 21.74 9.70
C THR A 392 5.83 22.94 9.05
N LEU A 393 5.75 24.02 9.76
CA LEU A 393 5.27 25.26 9.21
C LEU A 393 6.45 25.98 8.57
N ASP A 394 6.43 26.09 7.26
CA ASP A 394 7.37 26.91 6.50
C ASP A 394 7.06 28.38 6.76
N PHE A 395 7.43 28.83 7.95
CA PHE A 395 7.50 30.25 8.21
C PHE A 395 8.73 30.79 7.49
N THR A 396 8.58 31.17 6.25
CA THR A 396 9.62 31.89 5.51
C THR A 396 9.82 33.27 6.13
N PHE A 397 10.59 33.30 7.21
CA PHE A 397 11.08 34.57 7.73
C PHE A 397 12.00 35.19 6.68
N LYS A 398 11.79 36.46 6.37
CA LYS A 398 12.78 37.22 5.61
C LYS A 398 14.13 37.11 6.31
N PHE A 399 15.20 37.21 5.55
CA PHE A 399 16.55 37.23 6.12
C PHE A 399 16.63 38.22 7.29
N ASN A 400 17.09 37.75 8.46
CA ASN A 400 17.19 38.53 9.71
C ASN A 400 15.86 39.09 10.27
N SER A 401 14.69 38.57 9.90
CA SER A 401 13.37 38.98 10.40
C SER A 401 12.77 37.95 11.36
N THR A 402 11.98 38.47 12.30
CA THR A 402 11.18 37.71 13.26
C THR A 402 9.69 37.98 13.14
N GLU A 403 9.28 38.73 12.10
CA GLU A 403 7.89 39.09 11.88
C GLU A 403 7.09 37.95 11.28
N VAL A 404 5.87 37.75 11.79
CA VAL A 404 4.91 36.78 11.32
C VAL A 404 4.17 37.38 10.12
N ASN A 405 4.19 36.73 8.97
CA ASN A 405 3.45 37.15 7.80
C ASN A 405 1.94 36.87 7.93
N GLU A 406 1.10 37.51 7.11
CA GLU A 406 -0.35 37.40 7.19
C GLU A 406 -0.88 35.99 7.04
N LYS A 407 -0.30 35.16 6.12
CA LYS A 407 -0.68 33.74 5.94
C LYS A 407 -0.40 32.94 7.20
N THR A 408 0.74 33.19 7.83
CA THR A 408 1.12 32.57 9.09
C THR A 408 0.19 33.01 10.23
N ALA A 409 -0.22 34.27 10.26
CA ALA A 409 -1.14 34.79 11.27
C ALA A 409 -2.50 34.10 11.21
N SER A 410 -3.09 33.91 10.02
CA SER A 410 -4.35 33.20 9.86
C SER A 410 -4.26 31.74 10.39
N TYR A 411 -3.20 31.02 10.03
CA TYR A 411 -3.01 29.66 10.56
C TYR A 411 -2.84 29.64 12.08
N LEU A 412 -2.09 30.59 12.64
CA LEU A 412 -1.91 30.69 14.09
C LEU A 412 -3.21 31.07 14.82
N ASP A 413 -4.12 31.79 14.17
CA ASP A 413 -5.43 32.09 14.71
C ASP A 413 -6.28 30.84 14.82
N ASP A 414 -6.33 30.00 13.77
CA ASP A 414 -7.02 28.72 13.78
C ASP A 414 -6.42 27.77 14.82
N LEU A 415 -5.09 27.70 14.89
CA LEU A 415 -4.39 26.91 15.90
C LEU A 415 -4.70 27.39 17.33
N ALA A 416 -4.81 28.70 17.54
CA ALA A 416 -5.16 29.25 18.85
C ALA A 416 -6.58 28.86 19.26
N VAL A 417 -7.53 28.83 18.32
CA VAL A 417 -8.90 28.33 18.55
C VAL A 417 -8.84 26.88 18.96
N ALA A 418 -8.18 26.02 18.15
CA ALA A 418 -8.07 24.59 18.41
C ALA A 418 -7.43 24.29 19.78
N LEU A 419 -6.37 25.00 20.14
CA LEU A 419 -5.72 24.84 21.44
C LEU A 419 -6.58 25.32 22.62
N ARG A 420 -7.41 26.34 22.46
CA ARG A 420 -8.34 26.80 23.51
C ARG A 420 -9.49 25.81 23.73
N ASP A 421 -10.02 25.25 22.63
CA ASP A 421 -11.14 24.33 22.68
C ASP A 421 -10.75 22.93 23.22
N ASN A 422 -9.44 22.60 23.16
CA ASN A 422 -8.90 21.32 23.62
C ASN A 422 -7.81 21.55 24.69
N PRO A 423 -8.16 21.66 25.97
CA PRO A 423 -7.26 22.03 27.06
C PRO A 423 -6.16 20.97 27.34
N GLU A 424 -6.33 19.74 26.91
CA GLU A 424 -5.38 18.62 27.03
C GLU A 424 -4.23 18.70 26.01
N LEU A 425 -4.34 19.52 24.94
CA LEU A 425 -3.31 19.68 23.95
C LEU A 425 -2.18 20.57 24.42
N ARG A 426 -0.95 20.18 24.17
CA ARG A 426 0.27 20.98 24.35
C ARG A 426 0.96 21.21 23.03
N LEU A 427 1.73 22.25 22.95
CA LEU A 427 2.46 22.66 21.76
C LEU A 427 3.95 22.73 22.03
N MET A 428 4.76 22.12 21.17
CA MET A 428 6.20 22.30 21.14
C MET A 428 6.60 23.03 19.85
N LEU A 429 7.32 24.12 19.99
CA LEU A 429 7.83 24.96 18.89
C LEU A 429 9.34 24.85 18.83
N VAL A 430 9.89 24.50 17.67
CA VAL A 430 11.34 24.35 17.46
C VAL A 430 11.77 25.23 16.29
N GLY A 431 12.56 26.26 16.57
CA GLY A 431 13.08 27.17 15.54
C GLY A 431 14.37 26.66 14.90
N HIS A 432 14.54 26.98 13.62
CA HIS A 432 15.73 26.65 12.81
C HIS A 432 16.19 27.87 12.00
N THR A 433 17.46 27.86 11.59
CA THR A 433 18.07 28.85 10.70
C THR A 433 18.77 28.17 9.54
N ASP A 434 19.17 28.97 8.56
CA ASP A 434 20.18 28.58 7.59
C ASP A 434 21.60 28.62 8.22
N ASN A 435 22.62 28.36 7.42
CA ASN A 435 24.02 28.32 7.86
C ASN A 435 24.73 29.69 7.79
N VAL A 436 24.01 30.78 7.56
CA VAL A 436 24.60 32.13 7.49
C VAL A 436 24.72 32.71 8.90
N GLY A 437 25.93 33.09 9.30
CA GLY A 437 26.22 33.63 10.63
C GLY A 437 26.85 32.65 11.60
N SER A 438 27.14 33.11 12.82
CA SER A 438 27.72 32.22 13.85
C SER A 438 26.69 31.27 14.47
N ASP A 439 27.14 30.13 14.97
CA ASP A 439 26.27 29.16 15.63
C ASP A 439 25.53 29.77 16.84
N ALA A 440 26.23 30.57 17.65
CA ALA A 440 25.63 31.25 18.79
C ALA A 440 24.54 32.25 18.37
N PHE A 441 24.75 33.01 17.29
CA PHE A 441 23.76 33.90 16.74
C PHE A 441 22.54 33.13 16.20
N ASN A 442 22.76 32.08 15.43
CA ASN A 442 21.72 31.26 14.86
C ASN A 442 20.90 30.53 15.94
N MET A 443 21.55 30.06 16.99
CA MET A 443 20.87 29.47 18.14
C MET A 443 19.91 30.47 18.80
N LYS A 444 20.37 31.68 19.04
CA LYS A 444 19.54 32.75 19.62
C LYS A 444 18.40 33.18 18.66
N LEU A 445 18.71 33.36 17.38
CA LEU A 445 17.71 33.76 16.37
C LEU A 445 16.59 32.70 16.22
N SER A 446 16.94 31.44 16.18
CA SER A 446 15.97 30.35 16.09
C SER A 446 15.05 30.30 17.32
N HIS A 447 15.60 30.49 18.52
CA HIS A 447 14.81 30.55 19.74
C HIS A 447 13.87 31.75 19.74
N ILE A 448 14.33 32.95 19.33
CA ILE A 448 13.51 34.17 19.25
C ILE A 448 12.34 33.97 18.26
N ARG A 449 12.56 33.31 17.11
CA ARG A 449 11.49 33.02 16.13
C ARG A 449 10.41 32.14 16.73
N ALA A 450 10.79 31.05 17.39
CA ALA A 450 9.84 30.17 18.06
C ALA A 450 9.12 30.87 19.24
N GLN A 451 9.82 31.72 19.98
CA GLN A 451 9.23 32.55 21.06
C GLN A 451 8.20 33.55 20.54
N ARG A 452 8.42 34.18 19.38
CA ARG A 452 7.43 35.07 18.78
C ARG A 452 6.11 34.41 18.44
N ILE A 453 6.18 33.18 17.96
CA ILE A 453 4.96 32.37 17.71
C ILE A 453 4.24 32.05 19.02
N LYS A 454 4.97 31.66 20.07
CA LYS A 454 4.40 31.48 21.41
C LYS A 454 3.72 32.75 21.91
N ASP A 455 4.39 33.88 21.81
CA ASP A 455 3.85 35.19 22.27
C ASP A 455 2.55 35.54 21.52
N TYR A 456 2.51 35.23 20.21
CA TYR A 456 1.31 35.42 19.39
C TYR A 456 0.15 34.57 19.87
N LEU A 457 0.37 33.25 20.07
CA LEU A 457 -0.67 32.33 20.55
C LEU A 457 -1.15 32.66 21.96
N VAL A 458 -0.24 33.11 22.84
CA VAL A 458 -0.60 33.59 24.18
C VAL A 458 -1.45 34.84 24.12
N ALA A 459 -1.15 35.78 23.23
CA ALA A 459 -1.99 36.96 23.00
C ALA A 459 -3.38 36.59 22.47
N LYS A 460 -3.54 35.44 21.80
CA LYS A 460 -4.83 34.89 21.35
C LYS A 460 -5.53 34.02 22.42
N GLY A 461 -5.03 34.00 23.65
CA GLY A 461 -5.67 33.36 24.80
C GLY A 461 -5.23 31.92 25.10
N VAL A 462 -4.18 31.42 24.45
CA VAL A 462 -3.61 30.08 24.77
C VAL A 462 -2.72 30.21 26.02
N SER A 463 -2.86 29.31 26.99
CA SER A 463 -2.03 29.34 28.19
C SER A 463 -0.53 29.12 27.90
N ALA A 464 0.32 30.00 28.37
CA ALA A 464 1.76 29.97 28.18
C ALA A 464 2.43 28.67 28.68
N SER A 465 1.86 28.05 29.72
CA SER A 465 2.32 26.78 30.28
C SER A 465 2.16 25.57 29.34
N ARG A 466 1.29 25.70 28.36
CA ARG A 466 1.01 24.66 27.37
C ARG A 466 1.90 24.74 26.13
N ILE A 467 2.72 25.78 26.01
CA ILE A 467 3.57 25.99 24.84
C ILE A 467 5.03 25.97 25.27
N SER A 468 5.77 24.99 24.82
CA SER A 468 7.23 24.87 24.97
C SER A 468 7.95 25.41 23.73
N VAL A 469 9.14 25.98 23.95
CA VAL A 469 9.94 26.62 22.90
C VAL A 469 11.38 26.13 22.96
N ALA A 470 11.95 25.78 21.81
CA ALA A 470 13.36 25.46 21.65
C ALA A 470 13.94 26.12 20.39
N GLY A 471 15.23 26.41 20.42
CA GLY A 471 15.99 26.82 19.23
C GLY A 471 17.04 25.75 18.93
N LYS A 472 17.19 25.36 17.67
CA LYS A 472 18.22 24.45 17.19
C LYS A 472 19.29 25.14 16.32
N GLY A 473 19.06 26.42 15.98
CA GLY A 473 19.96 27.15 15.09
C GLY A 473 20.11 26.45 13.74
N MET A 474 21.33 26.33 13.26
CA MET A 474 21.69 25.67 11.99
C MET A 474 22.02 24.19 12.12
N ARG A 475 21.84 23.58 13.30
CA ARG A 475 22.33 22.22 13.61
C ARG A 475 21.47 21.09 13.04
N ASP A 476 20.26 21.39 12.57
CA ASP A 476 19.32 20.40 12.07
C ASP A 476 18.69 20.91 10.75
N PRO A 477 19.49 21.00 9.67
CA PRO A 477 19.03 21.54 8.40
C PRO A 477 18.17 20.53 7.64
N LEU A 478 17.10 20.99 6.98
CA LEU A 478 16.34 20.18 6.02
C LEU A 478 17.10 19.99 4.70
N ASN A 479 17.94 20.96 4.33
CA ASN A 479 18.67 21.01 3.08
C ASN A 479 20.13 21.43 3.29
N ASP A 480 20.96 21.16 2.31
CA ASP A 480 22.41 21.38 2.31
C ASP A 480 22.86 22.87 2.35
N ASN A 481 21.93 23.83 2.37
CA ASN A 481 22.19 25.28 2.30
C ASN A 481 22.87 25.77 1.02
N GLY A 482 22.96 24.95 -0.04
CA GLY A 482 23.71 25.23 -1.26
C GLY A 482 23.12 26.33 -2.15
N SER A 483 21.85 26.71 -1.96
CA SER A 483 21.20 27.81 -2.69
C SER A 483 20.33 28.64 -1.75
N GLU A 484 19.95 29.86 -2.18
CA GLU A 484 19.04 30.70 -1.38
C GLU A 484 17.68 30.03 -1.17
N ALA A 485 17.16 29.34 -2.18
CA ALA A 485 15.93 28.56 -2.04
C ALA A 485 16.05 27.45 -0.96
N LYS A 486 17.17 26.74 -0.94
CA LYS A 486 17.44 25.70 0.08
C LYS A 486 17.64 26.31 1.46
N ARG A 487 18.33 27.45 1.57
CA ARG A 487 18.45 28.21 2.83
C ARG A 487 17.11 28.73 3.34
N ALA A 488 16.24 29.20 2.44
CA ALA A 488 14.91 29.66 2.82
C ALA A 488 14.09 28.55 3.51
N LEU A 489 14.18 27.30 3.04
CA LEU A 489 13.52 26.14 3.66
C LEU A 489 14.11 25.78 5.04
N ASN A 490 15.40 26.08 5.27
CA ASN A 490 16.03 25.88 6.57
C ASN A 490 15.59 26.93 7.61
N ARG A 491 15.17 28.12 7.18
CA ARG A 491 14.64 29.21 8.05
C ARG A 491 13.19 28.95 8.42
N ARG A 492 12.94 27.96 9.26
CA ARG A 492 11.59 27.45 9.63
C ARG A 492 11.38 27.40 11.13
N VAL A 493 10.13 27.21 11.52
CA VAL A 493 9.75 26.75 12.87
C VAL A 493 8.92 25.49 12.72
N GLU A 494 9.35 24.42 13.37
CA GLU A 494 8.60 23.17 13.48
C GLU A 494 7.63 23.27 14.66
N LEU A 495 6.44 22.73 14.46
CA LEU A 495 5.37 22.69 15.41
C LEU A 495 4.98 21.24 15.68
N THR A 496 4.92 20.84 16.93
CA THR A 496 4.47 19.51 17.34
C THR A 496 3.35 19.65 18.36
N ILE A 497 2.18 19.10 18.05
CA ILE A 497 1.05 19.02 18.97
C ILE A 497 1.15 17.73 19.77
N LEU A 498 1.13 17.85 21.09
CA LEU A 498 1.25 16.75 22.04
C LEU A 498 -0.07 16.63 22.80
N TYR A 499 -0.49 15.41 23.06
CA TYR A 499 -1.60 15.09 23.94
C TYR A 499 -1.05 14.61 25.28
N ASP A 500 -1.41 15.30 26.34
CA ASP A 500 -1.04 14.97 27.70
C ASP A 500 -2.26 14.31 28.37
N LYS A 501 -2.20 13.00 28.55
CA LYS A 501 -3.26 12.17 29.10
C LYS A 501 -3.33 12.27 30.62
#